data_f9fac760e7ecd74b6cf5185cc46a2b16
#
_entry.id   f9fac760e7ecd74b6cf5185cc46a2b16
#
_cell.length_a   1.000
_cell.length_b   1.000
_cell.length_c   1.000
_cell.angle_alpha   90.00
_cell.angle_beta   90.00
_cell.angle_gamma   90.00
#
_symmetry.space_group_name_H-M   'P 1'
#
loop_
_entity.id
_entity.type
_entity.pdbx_description
1 polymer ?
#
loop_
_entity_poly.entity_id
_entity_poly.type
_entity_poly.pdbx_seq_one_letter_code
_entity_poly.pdbx_strand_id
1 'polypeptide(L)'
;MTKKFFENFKNRFGEVTMIYFCDPFTNIMNNRLDLENVNVENVVWGKDEVTITYTEITQYIGNSGRNACNKERKVKTIKRTDINKVLFRHY
;
A
#
# COMPACT_ATOMS: atom_id res chain seq x y z
N MET A 1 -7.09 -6.72 12.21
CA MET A 1 -8.29 -6.75 11.34
C MET A 1 -9.04 -8.06 11.49
N THR A 2 -10.35 -8.02 11.63
CA THR A 2 -11.17 -9.22 11.71
C THR A 2 -11.24 -9.93 10.35
N LYS A 3 -11.65 -11.21 10.35
CA LYS A 3 -11.82 -11.96 9.10
C LYS A 3 -12.85 -11.33 8.19
N LYS A 4 -13.94 -10.80 8.76
CA LYS A 4 -15.00 -10.14 8.01
C LYS A 4 -14.49 -8.87 7.32
N PHE A 5 -13.73 -8.05 8.01
CA PHE A 5 -13.13 -6.85 7.43
C PHE A 5 -12.07 -7.19 6.40
N PHE A 6 -11.32 -8.27 6.59
CA PHE A 6 -10.34 -8.73 5.62
C PHE A 6 -10.99 -9.16 4.31
N GLU A 7 -12.12 -9.87 4.38
CA GLU A 7 -12.90 -10.22 3.18
C GLU A 7 -13.43 -8.98 2.46
N ASN A 8 -13.92 -8.00 3.21
CA ASN A 8 -14.37 -6.74 2.63
C ASN A 8 -13.20 -5.98 1.95
N PHE A 9 -12.05 -5.96 2.59
CA PHE A 9 -10.84 -5.38 2.04
C PHE A 9 -10.45 -6.06 0.73
N LYS A 10 -10.47 -7.39 0.70
CA LYS A 10 -10.20 -8.18 -0.50
C LYS A 10 -11.17 -7.84 -1.64
N ASN A 11 -12.47 -7.82 -1.34
CA ASN A 11 -13.51 -7.58 -2.34
C ASN A 11 -13.49 -6.16 -2.89
N ARG A 12 -13.01 -5.19 -2.09
CA ARG A 12 -12.95 -3.78 -2.45
C ARG A 12 -11.52 -3.27 -2.64
N PHE A 13 -10.58 -4.15 -2.92
CA PHE A 13 -9.16 -3.79 -3.02
C PHE A 13 -8.90 -2.67 -4.04
N GLY A 14 -9.60 -2.67 -5.16
CA GLY A 14 -9.48 -1.62 -6.18
C GLY A 14 -9.85 -0.22 -5.71
N GLU A 15 -10.58 -0.11 -4.59
CA GLU A 15 -10.98 1.18 -4.00
C GLU A 15 -10.07 1.60 -2.84
N VAL A 16 -9.11 0.76 -2.45
CA VAL A 16 -8.21 1.05 -1.32
C VAL A 16 -7.20 2.11 -1.71
N THR A 17 -7.09 3.14 -0.88
CA THR A 17 -6.13 4.23 -1.09
C THR A 17 -4.95 4.15 -0.13
N MET A 18 -5.16 3.64 1.07
CA MET A 18 -4.14 3.60 2.11
C MET A 18 -4.34 2.40 3.03
N ILE A 19 -3.24 1.77 3.43
CA ILE A 19 -3.23 0.71 4.44
C ILE A 19 -2.31 1.15 5.57
N TYR A 20 -2.84 1.20 6.80
CA TYR A 20 -2.07 1.52 7.99
C TYR A 20 -1.73 0.25 8.77
N PHE A 21 -0.48 0.12 9.19
CA PHE A 21 0.02 -1.03 9.95
C PHE A 21 0.10 -0.76 11.46
N CYS A 22 -0.14 0.50 11.86
CA CYS A 22 -0.21 0.89 13.25
C CYS A 22 -1.24 2.01 13.40
N ASP A 23 -1.48 2.45 14.63
CA ASP A 23 -2.34 3.60 14.89
C ASP A 23 -1.82 4.81 14.10
N PRO A 24 -2.65 5.45 13.24
CA PRO A 24 -2.22 6.58 12.43
C PRO A 24 -1.70 7.77 13.23
N PHE A 25 -2.01 7.86 14.54
CA PHE A 25 -1.58 8.96 15.38
C PHE A 25 -0.22 8.76 16.05
N THR A 26 0.37 7.57 15.97
CA THR A 26 1.62 7.28 16.69
C THR A 26 2.88 7.46 15.84
N ASN A 27 2.96 6.88 14.67
CA ASN A 27 4.11 7.04 13.78
C ASN A 27 3.69 6.78 12.35
N ILE A 28 3.40 7.84 11.63
CA ILE A 28 2.75 7.78 10.34
C ILE A 28 3.73 7.41 9.21
N MET A 29 4.99 7.83 9.31
CA MET A 29 5.90 7.87 8.15
C MET A 29 6.29 6.48 7.63
N ASN A 30 6.44 5.47 8.49
CA ASN A 30 6.97 4.17 8.10
C ASN A 30 5.97 3.01 8.26
N ASN A 31 4.73 3.32 8.69
CA ASN A 31 3.75 2.30 9.06
C ASN A 31 2.48 2.34 8.19
N ARG A 32 2.65 2.76 6.94
CA ARG A 32 1.54 2.81 5.98
C ARG A 32 2.01 2.44 4.58
N LEU A 33 1.09 1.97 3.78
CA LEU A 33 1.29 1.76 2.35
C LEU A 33 0.27 2.61 1.60
N ASP A 34 0.77 3.58 0.82
CA ASP A 34 -0.05 4.46 0.00
C ASP A 34 -0.21 3.86 -1.39
N LEU A 35 -1.40 3.35 -1.67
CA LEU A 35 -1.69 2.70 -2.96
C LEU A 35 -2.05 3.68 -4.07
N GLU A 36 -2.26 4.96 -3.75
CA GLU A 36 -2.51 5.98 -4.78
C GLU A 36 -1.22 6.47 -5.45
N ASN A 37 -0.09 6.42 -4.72
CA ASN A 37 1.19 6.93 -5.20
C ASN A 37 2.13 5.82 -5.68
N VAL A 38 1.65 4.60 -5.78
CA VAL A 38 2.41 3.47 -6.33
C VAL A 38 1.61 2.81 -7.44
N ASN A 39 2.30 2.09 -8.30
CA ASN A 39 1.66 1.30 -9.35
C ASN A 39 1.60 -0.16 -8.90
N VAL A 40 0.41 -0.63 -8.57
CA VAL A 40 0.20 -2.03 -8.16
C VAL A 40 0.23 -2.92 -9.40
N GLU A 41 1.18 -3.84 -9.43
CA GLU A 41 1.35 -4.76 -10.56
C GLU A 41 0.65 -6.09 -10.36
N ASN A 42 0.66 -6.60 -9.12
CA ASN A 42 0.08 -7.91 -8.83
C ASN A 42 -0.35 -8.00 -7.37
N VAL A 43 -1.37 -8.79 -7.10
CA VAL A 43 -1.87 -9.05 -5.75
C VAL A 43 -2.18 -10.53 -5.62
N VAL A 44 -1.58 -11.18 -4.64
CA VAL A 44 -1.82 -12.59 -4.34
C VAL A 44 -2.46 -12.71 -2.96
N TRP A 45 -3.61 -13.35 -2.89
CA TRP A 45 -4.39 -13.49 -1.66
C TRP A 45 -4.16 -14.86 -1.02
N GLY A 46 -3.70 -14.86 0.21
CA GLY A 46 -3.65 -16.03 1.07
C GLY A 46 -4.84 -16.06 2.01
N LYS A 47 -4.87 -17.06 2.88
CA LYS A 47 -5.97 -17.23 3.84
C LYS A 47 -6.06 -16.07 4.83
N ASP A 48 -4.92 -15.65 5.39
CA ASP A 48 -4.82 -14.59 6.37
C ASP A 48 -3.73 -13.57 6.02
N GLU A 49 -3.40 -13.46 4.74
CA GLU A 49 -2.36 -12.53 4.27
C GLU A 49 -2.59 -12.10 2.83
N VAL A 50 -1.93 -11.03 2.44
CA VAL A 50 -1.92 -10.55 1.07
C VAL A 50 -0.50 -10.17 0.68
N THR A 51 -0.09 -10.56 -0.53
CA THR A 51 1.21 -10.17 -1.09
C THR A 51 0.98 -9.20 -2.24
N ILE A 52 1.49 -7.99 -2.11
CA ILE A 52 1.31 -6.91 -3.08
C ILE A 52 2.66 -6.64 -3.73
N THR A 53 2.70 -6.75 -5.07
CA THR A 53 3.84 -6.34 -5.88
C THR A 53 3.53 -5.00 -6.51
N TYR A 54 4.37 -3.99 -6.24
CA TYR A 54 4.13 -2.63 -6.70
C TYR A 54 5.43 -1.94 -7.10
N THR A 55 5.31 -0.89 -7.89
CA THR A 55 6.42 -0.04 -8.30
C THR A 55 6.24 1.34 -7.67
N GLU A 56 7.24 1.77 -6.91
CA GLU A 56 7.33 3.15 -6.42
C GLU A 56 8.04 4.00 -7.46
N ILE A 57 7.53 5.21 -7.67
CA ILE A 57 8.14 6.20 -8.55
C ILE A 57 8.59 7.35 -7.68
N THR A 58 9.91 7.56 -7.63
CA THR A 58 10.51 8.68 -6.92
C THR A 58 11.03 9.69 -7.93
N GLN A 59 10.54 10.93 -7.85
CA GLN A 59 11.02 12.02 -8.68
C GLN A 59 12.12 12.77 -7.95
N TYR A 60 13.19 13.10 -8.66
CA TYR A 60 14.29 13.90 -8.12
C TYR A 60 14.86 14.80 -9.20
N ILE A 61 15.58 15.84 -8.77
CA ILE A 61 16.28 16.73 -9.70
C ILE A 61 17.69 16.18 -9.88
N GLY A 62 18.04 15.81 -11.12
CA GLY A 62 19.37 15.32 -11.45
C GLY A 62 20.42 16.43 -11.49
N ASN A 63 21.69 16.06 -11.61
CA ASN A 63 22.83 16.99 -11.63
C ASN A 63 22.78 18.02 -12.77
N SER A 64 22.02 17.73 -13.83
CA SER A 64 21.84 18.64 -14.96
C SER A 64 20.67 19.60 -14.78
N GLY A 65 20.03 19.63 -13.62
CA GLY A 65 18.83 20.43 -13.36
C GLY A 65 17.55 19.87 -13.99
N ARG A 66 17.61 18.71 -14.62
CA ARG A 66 16.43 18.05 -15.20
C ARG A 66 15.76 17.15 -14.17
N ASN A 67 14.42 17.11 -14.22
CA ASN A 67 13.67 16.16 -13.41
C ASN A 67 13.97 14.73 -13.88
N ALA A 68 14.26 13.85 -12.93
CA ALA A 68 14.48 12.45 -13.18
C ALA A 68 13.53 11.61 -12.35
N CYS A 69 13.19 10.42 -12.86
CA CYS A 69 12.36 9.46 -12.14
C CYS A 69 13.15 8.21 -11.85
N ASN A 70 13.08 7.75 -10.61
CA ASN A 70 13.57 6.44 -10.22
C ASN A 70 12.36 5.52 -9.97
N LYS A 71 12.38 4.35 -10.61
CA LYS A 71 11.33 3.34 -10.43
C LYS A 71 11.91 2.17 -9.66
N GLU A 72 11.28 1.81 -8.57
CA GLU A 72 11.71 0.69 -7.74
C GLU A 72 10.56 -0.28 -7.53
N ARG A 73 10.76 -1.54 -7.94
CA ARG A 73 9.78 -2.60 -7.75
C ARG A 73 9.93 -3.19 -6.37
N LYS A 74 8.83 -3.27 -5.62
CA LYS A 74 8.79 -3.80 -4.27
C LYS A 74 7.72 -4.86 -4.14
N VAL A 75 7.97 -5.82 -3.24
CA VAL A 75 7.01 -6.85 -2.87
C VAL A 75 6.80 -6.77 -1.37
N LYS A 76 5.55 -6.70 -0.93
CA LYS A 76 5.21 -6.64 0.48
C LYS A 76 4.15 -7.67 0.81
N THR A 77 4.43 -8.54 1.78
CA THR A 77 3.47 -9.47 2.33
C THR A 77 2.93 -8.93 3.65
N ILE A 78 1.61 -8.79 3.75
CA ILE A 78 0.94 -8.20 4.89
C ILE A 78 0.03 -9.23 5.51
N LYS A 79 0.23 -9.51 6.79
CA LYS A 79 -0.65 -10.39 7.55
C LYS A 79 -1.91 -9.64 7.97
N ARG A 80 -3.05 -10.35 7.96
CA ARG A 80 -4.32 -9.78 8.38
C ARG A 80 -4.23 -9.10 9.75
N THR A 81 -3.52 -9.73 10.69
CA THR A 81 -3.36 -9.22 12.04
C THR A 81 -2.51 -7.95 12.14
N ASP A 82 -1.71 -7.67 11.11
CA ASP A 82 -0.85 -6.48 11.07
C ASP A 82 -1.54 -5.26 10.44
N ILE A 83 -2.75 -5.44 9.90
CA ILE A 83 -3.50 -4.34 9.31
C ILE A 83 -4.32 -3.66 10.40
N ASN A 84 -4.01 -2.39 10.67
CA ASN A 84 -4.71 -1.59 11.67
C ASN A 84 -5.93 -0.90 11.06
N LYS A 85 -5.76 -0.23 9.92
CA LYS A 85 -6.82 0.54 9.28
C LYS A 85 -6.63 0.55 7.76
N VAL A 86 -7.74 0.55 7.04
CA VAL A 86 -7.76 0.68 5.57
C VAL A 86 -8.65 1.85 5.20
N LEU A 87 -8.16 2.72 4.32
CA LEU A 87 -8.95 3.82 3.75
C LEU A 87 -9.40 3.45 2.35
N PHE A 88 -10.67 3.68 2.07
CA PHE A 88 -11.25 3.48 0.76
C PHE A 88 -11.51 4.81 0.07
N ARG A 89 -11.45 4.81 -1.27
CA ARG A 89 -11.75 5.98 -2.07
C ARG A 89 -13.23 6.35 -1.92
N HIS A 90 -13.49 7.63 -1.77
CA HIS A 90 -14.84 8.17 -1.79
C HIS A 90 -15.19 8.63 -3.22
N TYR A 91 -16.39 8.25 -3.65
CA TYR A 91 -16.92 8.68 -4.94
C TYR A 91 -17.98 9.75 -4.74
#